data_d9a1b034ac9742fa0045f9da74d04aae
#
_entry.id   d9a1b034ac9742fa0045f9da74d04aae
#
_cell.length_a   1.000
_cell.length_b   1.000
_cell.length_c   1.000
_cell.angle_alpha   90.00
_cell.angle_beta   90.00
_cell.angle_gamma   90.00
#
_symmetry.space_group_name_H-M   'P 1'
#
loop_
_entity.id
_entity.type
_entity.pdbx_description
1 polymer ?
#
loop_
_entity_poly.entity_id
_entity_poly.type
_entity_poly.pdbx_seq_one_letter_code
_entity_poly.pdbx_strand_id
1 'polypeptide(L)'
;MPQPILLRGAKQLLTLHGPAGARRGAALEDLSAIEDGAVLICDGKIAHVGMTRRIENLKEARDALDIAVHGRVVMPAFCDPGLNLGLEPAGEMKRRKRPAELSAEAQQLMRACRHHGTLTAAWKASADAADFHADLAVLRQLARIAEESREIVQTWRVGFGRGKRDFLEVLEAIARRKLADSVEIEAIPGSPLGEDIFRAIDDSGLGRKLSWPGGSPDALSRILGRFHPQSVFCPQPLVGHECRVLAGSAAVAVFSPGEHALEGGEANSARAVADAGGAIALSSGYDSRHTLSFSMQMVVALAVFRLRLSAEEAIAAATINAAYARGCGETAGSLECGKRANVLVLDISDYRDLPRQFGVNHVAIAIRDGAVAFSRNRWKAGAA
;
A
#
# COMPACT_ATOMS: atom_id res chain seq x y z
N MET A 1 -4.82 -29.21 -6.55
CA MET A 1 -4.37 -28.10 -5.69
C MET A 1 -3.00 -27.67 -6.19
N PRO A 2 -2.62 -26.38 -6.12
CA PRO A 2 -1.26 -25.99 -6.45
C PRO A 2 -0.27 -26.66 -5.49
N GLN A 3 0.92 -26.99 -6.00
CA GLN A 3 1.97 -27.59 -5.18
C GLN A 3 2.35 -26.61 -4.06
N PRO A 4 2.46 -27.07 -2.80
CA PRO A 4 2.97 -26.24 -1.70
C PRO A 4 4.38 -25.71 -2.01
N ILE A 5 4.76 -24.58 -1.40
CA ILE A 5 6.09 -23.99 -1.53
C ILE A 5 6.71 -23.89 -0.13
N LEU A 6 7.94 -24.37 0.00
CA LEU A 6 8.78 -24.18 1.18
C LEU A 6 9.91 -23.23 0.86
N LEU A 7 9.90 -22.02 1.43
CA LEU A 7 11.06 -21.13 1.48
C LEU A 7 11.85 -21.46 2.75
N ARG A 8 13.15 -21.81 2.65
CA ARG A 8 13.94 -22.18 3.83
C ARG A 8 15.36 -21.60 3.83
N GLY A 9 15.92 -21.49 5.02
CA GLY A 9 17.29 -20.99 5.21
C GLY A 9 17.41 -19.49 5.04
N ALA A 10 16.34 -18.71 5.29
CA ALA A 10 16.42 -17.25 5.28
C ALA A 10 17.37 -16.77 6.37
N LYS A 11 18.40 -15.98 6.03
CA LYS A 11 19.28 -15.38 7.04
C LYS A 11 18.51 -14.50 8.00
N GLN A 12 17.57 -13.71 7.47
CA GLN A 12 16.62 -12.93 8.24
C GLN A 12 15.24 -13.09 7.62
N LEU A 13 14.31 -13.66 8.38
CA LEU A 13 12.90 -13.75 8.03
C LEU A 13 12.14 -12.70 8.82
N LEU A 14 11.73 -11.62 8.17
CA LEU A 14 10.95 -10.56 8.78
C LEU A 14 9.48 -10.95 8.71
N THR A 15 8.89 -11.33 9.84
CA THR A 15 7.49 -11.79 9.83
C THR A 15 6.49 -10.64 9.97
N LEU A 16 6.86 -9.56 10.63
CA LEU A 16 5.98 -8.48 11.07
C LEU A 16 4.77 -9.01 11.87
N HIS A 17 4.94 -10.16 12.53
CA HIS A 17 3.95 -10.67 13.48
C HIS A 17 3.83 -9.72 14.67
N GLY A 18 2.62 -9.50 15.18
CA GLY A 18 2.43 -8.62 16.33
C GLY A 18 0.95 -8.33 16.61
N PRO A 19 0.64 -7.25 17.33
CA PRO A 19 -0.71 -6.92 17.73
C PRO A 19 -1.63 -6.70 16.52
N ALA A 20 -2.92 -6.94 16.70
CA ALA A 20 -3.94 -6.62 15.70
C ALA A 20 -3.95 -5.12 15.40
N GLY A 21 -4.20 -4.78 14.13
CA GLY A 21 -4.23 -3.40 13.67
C GLY A 21 -2.90 -2.88 13.13
N ALA A 22 -2.90 -1.62 12.72
CA ALA A 22 -1.71 -0.95 12.25
C ALA A 22 -0.71 -0.72 13.40
N ARG A 23 0.57 -0.90 13.13
CA ARG A 23 1.66 -0.71 14.09
C ARG A 23 1.78 0.76 14.48
N ARG A 24 2.02 1.02 15.78
CA ARG A 24 2.09 2.36 16.37
C ARG A 24 3.22 2.44 17.39
N GLY A 25 3.83 3.62 17.52
CA GLY A 25 4.90 3.84 18.50
C GLY A 25 5.99 2.78 18.38
N ALA A 26 6.44 2.19 19.50
CA ALA A 26 7.49 1.17 19.53
C ALA A 26 7.19 -0.08 18.70
N ALA A 27 5.91 -0.42 18.43
CA ALA A 27 5.56 -1.55 17.57
C ALA A 27 5.91 -1.33 16.10
N LEU A 28 6.19 -0.10 15.65
CA LEU A 28 6.71 0.18 14.32
C LEU A 28 8.13 -0.36 14.10
N GLU A 29 8.92 -0.48 15.17
CA GLU A 29 10.31 -0.96 15.11
C GLU A 29 10.40 -2.47 15.20
N ASP A 30 9.34 -3.15 15.61
CA ASP A 30 9.33 -4.62 15.76
C ASP A 30 8.97 -5.29 14.42
N LEU A 31 10.00 -5.81 13.74
CA LEU A 31 9.84 -6.64 12.55
C LEU A 31 9.62 -8.12 12.85
N SER A 32 9.68 -8.54 14.11
CA SER A 32 9.58 -9.95 14.54
C SER A 32 10.46 -10.87 13.69
N ALA A 33 11.76 -10.53 13.61
CA ALA A 33 12.72 -11.21 12.75
C ALA A 33 13.12 -12.58 13.34
N ILE A 34 13.19 -13.59 12.46
CA ILE A 34 13.64 -14.95 12.78
C ILE A 34 14.92 -15.23 11.98
N GLU A 35 15.99 -15.58 12.68
CA GLU A 35 17.20 -16.09 12.04
C GLU A 35 17.01 -17.54 11.59
N ASP A 36 17.64 -17.92 10.47
CA ASP A 36 17.44 -19.23 9.83
C ASP A 36 15.94 -19.59 9.72
N GLY A 37 15.19 -18.64 9.15
CA GLY A 37 13.75 -18.74 9.05
C GLY A 37 13.26 -19.49 7.83
N ALA A 38 12.04 -20.04 7.93
CA ALA A 38 11.33 -20.69 6.84
C ALA A 38 9.85 -20.31 6.82
N VAL A 39 9.27 -20.34 5.63
CA VAL A 39 7.83 -20.12 5.36
C VAL A 39 7.31 -21.28 4.54
N LEU A 40 6.28 -21.96 5.01
CA LEU A 40 5.53 -22.96 4.25
C LEU A 40 4.24 -22.32 3.74
N ILE A 41 4.02 -22.44 2.44
CA ILE A 41 2.89 -21.86 1.72
C ILE A 41 2.03 -22.99 1.18
N CYS A 42 0.73 -23.00 1.51
CA CYS A 42 -0.24 -23.95 0.98
C CYS A 42 -1.48 -23.18 0.50
N ASP A 43 -2.02 -23.56 -0.63
CA ASP A 43 -3.27 -23.01 -1.20
C ASP A 43 -3.30 -21.47 -1.25
N GLY A 44 -2.17 -20.86 -1.58
CA GLY A 44 -2.05 -19.41 -1.70
C GLY A 44 -1.94 -18.64 -0.37
N LYS A 45 -1.86 -19.34 0.76
CA LYS A 45 -1.78 -18.77 2.11
C LYS A 45 -0.52 -19.22 2.82
N ILE A 46 -0.09 -18.43 3.79
CA ILE A 46 0.93 -18.80 4.76
C ILE A 46 0.35 -19.91 5.65
N ALA A 47 0.89 -21.12 5.54
CA ALA A 47 0.48 -22.24 6.39
C ALA A 47 1.29 -22.25 7.70
N HIS A 48 2.61 -22.12 7.61
CA HIS A 48 3.51 -22.10 8.75
C HIS A 48 4.67 -21.12 8.55
N VAL A 49 5.14 -20.56 9.66
CA VAL A 49 6.30 -19.65 9.74
C VAL A 49 7.10 -20.00 10.98
N GLY A 50 8.43 -19.99 10.88
CA GLY A 50 9.30 -20.27 12.04
C GLY A 50 10.74 -20.60 11.63
N MET A 51 11.50 -21.19 12.54
CA MET A 51 12.87 -21.63 12.25
C MET A 51 12.87 -22.79 11.23
N THR A 52 13.81 -22.77 10.30
CA THR A 52 13.94 -23.76 9.21
C THR A 52 13.80 -25.19 9.72
N ARG A 53 14.60 -25.58 10.74
CA ARG A 53 14.60 -26.95 11.30
C ARG A 53 13.23 -27.43 11.80
N ARG A 54 12.32 -26.51 12.16
CA ARG A 54 10.97 -26.84 12.61
C ARG A 54 10.02 -27.01 11.41
N ILE A 55 10.10 -26.09 10.45
CA ILE A 55 9.15 -26.02 9.35
C ILE A 55 9.42 -27.13 8.32
N GLU A 56 10.68 -27.41 7.98
CA GLU A 56 11.05 -28.44 7.00
C GLU A 56 10.65 -29.88 7.42
N ASN A 57 10.48 -30.10 8.71
CA ASN A 57 10.08 -31.40 9.26
C ASN A 57 8.55 -31.60 9.32
N LEU A 58 7.76 -30.61 8.92
CA LEU A 58 6.30 -30.75 8.84
C LEU A 58 5.90 -31.71 7.73
N LYS A 59 4.79 -32.44 7.95
CA LYS A 59 4.27 -33.39 6.95
C LYS A 59 3.95 -32.69 5.63
N GLU A 60 3.38 -31.50 5.70
CA GLU A 60 2.99 -30.66 4.56
C GLU A 60 4.18 -30.13 3.77
N ALA A 61 5.37 -30.09 4.37
CA ALA A 61 6.60 -29.65 3.71
C ALA A 61 7.23 -30.71 2.80
N ARG A 62 6.86 -32.01 2.97
CA ARG A 62 7.51 -33.13 2.26
C ARG A 62 7.32 -33.09 0.74
N ASP A 63 6.14 -32.66 0.29
CA ASP A 63 5.78 -32.58 -1.12
C ASP A 63 5.85 -31.15 -1.66
N ALA A 64 6.42 -30.21 -0.88
CA ALA A 64 6.53 -28.83 -1.26
C ALA A 64 7.67 -28.60 -2.28
N LEU A 65 7.48 -27.63 -3.17
CA LEU A 65 8.57 -27.08 -3.96
C LEU A 65 9.56 -26.42 -3.01
N ASP A 66 10.73 -27.01 -2.87
CA ASP A 66 11.79 -26.53 -1.97
C ASP A 66 12.58 -25.40 -2.63
N ILE A 67 12.56 -24.23 -2.01
CA ILE A 67 13.28 -23.03 -2.43
C ILE A 67 14.26 -22.62 -1.33
N ALA A 68 15.52 -23.00 -1.48
CA ALA A 68 16.59 -22.59 -0.58
C ALA A 68 16.95 -21.12 -0.82
N VAL A 69 16.85 -20.28 0.22
CA VAL A 69 17.08 -18.83 0.15
C VAL A 69 18.26 -18.39 1.05
N HIS A 70 19.24 -19.28 1.21
CA HIS A 70 20.37 -19.05 2.10
C HIS A 70 21.05 -17.69 1.91
N GLY A 71 21.40 -17.05 3.02
CA GLY A 71 22.07 -15.74 3.04
C GLY A 71 21.18 -14.54 2.74
N ARG A 72 19.90 -14.74 2.44
CA ARG A 72 18.98 -13.70 1.99
C ARG A 72 17.98 -13.27 3.07
N VAL A 73 17.43 -12.09 2.84
CA VAL A 73 16.28 -11.59 3.61
C VAL A 73 14.99 -12.07 2.95
N VAL A 74 14.06 -12.58 3.77
CA VAL A 74 12.69 -12.90 3.38
C VAL A 74 11.74 -11.99 4.16
N MET A 75 10.77 -11.37 3.49
CA MET A 75 9.84 -10.44 4.11
C MET A 75 8.47 -10.45 3.41
N PRO A 76 7.40 -9.86 4.03
CA PRO A 76 6.16 -9.62 3.33
C PRO A 76 6.38 -8.71 2.12
N ALA A 77 5.60 -8.90 1.09
CA ALA A 77 5.63 -8.01 -0.07
C ALA A 77 5.17 -6.61 0.30
N PHE A 78 5.70 -5.62 -0.42
CA PHE A 78 5.28 -4.23 -0.27
C PHE A 78 3.81 -4.08 -0.65
N CYS A 79 3.16 -3.16 0.06
CA CYS A 79 1.84 -2.66 -0.23
C CYS A 79 1.94 -1.17 -0.58
N ASP A 80 1.27 -0.74 -1.64
CA ASP A 80 1.17 0.68 -2.00
C ASP A 80 -0.30 1.14 -1.89
N PRO A 81 -0.63 1.97 -0.90
CA PRO A 81 -2.01 2.40 -0.68
C PRO A 81 -2.50 3.50 -1.63
N GLY A 82 -1.64 3.99 -2.55
CA GLY A 82 -2.04 5.09 -3.43
C GLY A 82 -1.25 5.26 -4.71
N LEU A 83 -1.69 4.60 -5.79
CA LEU A 83 -1.24 4.84 -7.16
C LEU A 83 -2.30 5.66 -7.89
N ASN A 84 -1.97 6.86 -8.37
CA ASN A 84 -2.89 7.70 -9.14
C ASN A 84 -2.85 7.30 -10.63
N LEU A 85 -3.98 6.83 -11.15
CA LEU A 85 -4.15 6.47 -12.55
C LEU A 85 -5.24 7.31 -13.21
N GLY A 86 -5.11 7.51 -14.52
CA GLY A 86 -6.11 8.23 -15.31
C GLY A 86 -5.92 9.74 -15.35
N LEU A 87 -4.94 10.29 -14.63
CA LEU A 87 -4.61 11.70 -14.68
C LEU A 87 -3.66 11.99 -15.84
N GLU A 88 -3.87 13.15 -16.51
CA GLU A 88 -3.01 13.60 -17.59
C GLU A 88 -1.77 14.31 -17.04
N PRO A 89 -0.60 14.24 -17.72
CA PRO A 89 0.59 15.00 -17.35
C PRO A 89 0.32 16.50 -17.23
N ALA A 90 0.99 17.17 -16.28
CA ALA A 90 0.86 18.60 -16.12
C ALA A 90 1.38 19.33 -17.38
N GLY A 91 0.58 20.25 -17.91
CA GLY A 91 0.94 21.06 -19.08
C GLY A 91 0.53 20.52 -20.44
N GLU A 92 0.00 19.30 -20.52
CA GLU A 92 -0.62 18.79 -21.75
C GLU A 92 -2.09 19.20 -21.87
N MET A 93 -2.52 19.49 -23.11
CA MET A 93 -3.92 19.83 -23.40
C MET A 93 -4.82 18.65 -23.04
N LYS A 94 -5.89 18.87 -22.29
CA LYS A 94 -6.82 17.90 -21.68
C LYS A 94 -7.39 16.86 -22.67
N ARG A 95 -6.58 15.93 -23.12
CA ARG A 95 -7.05 14.77 -23.89
C ARG A 95 -7.27 13.60 -22.92
N ARG A 96 -8.52 13.21 -22.75
CA ARG A 96 -8.83 11.98 -21.98
C ARG A 96 -8.15 10.78 -22.63
N LYS A 97 -7.42 10.00 -21.83
CA LYS A 97 -6.86 8.73 -22.29
C LYS A 97 -7.98 7.82 -22.77
N ARG A 98 -7.78 7.21 -23.93
CA ARG A 98 -8.71 6.18 -24.42
C ARG A 98 -8.67 4.96 -23.47
N PRO A 99 -9.76 4.21 -23.32
CA PRO A 99 -9.80 3.02 -22.47
C PRO A 99 -8.64 2.04 -22.70
N ALA A 100 -8.26 1.82 -23.96
CA ALA A 100 -7.13 0.94 -24.31
C ALA A 100 -5.78 1.48 -23.84
N GLU A 101 -5.55 2.78 -23.91
CA GLU A 101 -4.32 3.44 -23.44
C GLU A 101 -4.21 3.34 -21.90
N LEU A 102 -5.31 3.58 -21.19
CA LEU A 102 -5.38 3.45 -19.74
C LEU A 102 -5.13 1.99 -19.30
N SER A 103 -5.70 1.02 -20.03
CA SER A 103 -5.47 -0.39 -19.74
C SER A 103 -4.01 -0.80 -19.95
N ALA A 104 -3.38 -0.35 -21.03
CA ALA A 104 -1.98 -0.65 -21.32
C ALA A 104 -1.05 -0.04 -20.26
N GLU A 105 -1.28 1.22 -19.86
CA GLU A 105 -0.52 1.89 -18.81
C GLU A 105 -0.67 1.17 -17.46
N ALA A 106 -1.90 0.85 -17.06
CA ALA A 106 -2.17 0.14 -15.82
C ALA A 106 -1.47 -1.23 -15.80
N GLN A 107 -1.55 -2.01 -16.87
CA GLN A 107 -0.86 -3.30 -16.96
C GLN A 107 0.67 -3.17 -16.94
N GLN A 108 1.21 -2.14 -17.60
CA GLN A 108 2.65 -1.85 -17.58
C GLN A 108 3.11 -1.49 -16.16
N LEU A 109 2.39 -0.58 -15.49
CA LEU A 109 2.66 -0.18 -14.13
C LEU A 109 2.61 -1.37 -13.17
N MET A 110 1.60 -2.23 -13.28
CA MET A 110 1.47 -3.45 -12.50
C MET A 110 2.68 -4.38 -12.64
N ARG A 111 3.13 -4.61 -13.87
CA ARG A 111 4.32 -5.42 -14.12
C ARG A 111 5.56 -4.81 -13.46
N ALA A 112 5.73 -3.50 -13.58
CA ALA A 112 6.82 -2.77 -12.97
C ALA A 112 6.77 -2.85 -11.43
N CYS A 113 5.59 -2.66 -10.84
CA CYS A 113 5.37 -2.81 -9.39
C CYS A 113 5.76 -4.21 -8.90
N ARG A 114 5.32 -5.28 -9.59
CA ARG A 114 5.68 -6.67 -9.24
C ARG A 114 7.18 -6.90 -9.29
N HIS A 115 7.85 -6.39 -10.32
CA HIS A 115 9.30 -6.47 -10.47
C HIS A 115 10.04 -5.83 -9.30
N HIS A 116 9.46 -4.80 -8.69
CA HIS A 116 10.01 -4.08 -7.55
C HIS A 116 9.44 -4.52 -6.21
N GLY A 117 8.63 -5.61 -6.19
CA GLY A 117 8.15 -6.26 -4.97
C GLY A 117 6.85 -5.71 -4.41
N THR A 118 6.17 -4.80 -5.10
CA THR A 118 4.82 -4.38 -4.73
C THR A 118 3.80 -5.37 -5.30
N LEU A 119 3.20 -6.18 -4.43
CA LEU A 119 2.23 -7.21 -4.81
C LEU A 119 0.80 -6.87 -4.41
N THR A 120 0.62 -5.74 -3.76
CA THR A 120 -0.67 -5.28 -3.27
C THR A 120 -0.74 -3.77 -3.43
N ALA A 121 -1.75 -3.25 -4.13
CA ALA A 121 -1.86 -1.82 -4.40
C ALA A 121 -3.31 -1.32 -4.34
N ALA A 122 -3.47 -0.03 -4.08
CA ALA A 122 -4.71 0.68 -4.28
C ALA A 122 -4.55 1.69 -5.43
N TRP A 123 -5.43 1.63 -6.42
CA TRP A 123 -5.50 2.65 -7.45
C TRP A 123 -6.44 3.75 -7.03
N LYS A 124 -5.99 4.97 -7.12
CA LYS A 124 -6.83 6.15 -6.99
C LYS A 124 -7.25 6.58 -8.40
N ALA A 125 -8.53 6.57 -8.65
CA ALA A 125 -9.10 6.99 -9.92
C ALA A 125 -9.97 8.21 -9.71
N SER A 126 -9.65 9.29 -10.40
CA SER A 126 -10.51 10.43 -10.60
C SER A 126 -10.24 10.97 -12.00
N ALA A 127 -11.24 11.48 -12.66
CA ALA A 127 -11.04 12.37 -13.78
C ALA A 127 -10.93 13.78 -13.21
N ASP A 128 -9.87 14.50 -13.56
CA ASP A 128 -9.63 15.88 -13.11
C ASP A 128 -10.62 16.89 -13.73
N ALA A 129 -11.75 16.36 -14.19
CA ALA A 129 -12.82 17.12 -14.81
C ALA A 129 -13.89 17.48 -13.78
N ALA A 130 -14.60 18.57 -14.01
CA ALA A 130 -15.81 18.93 -13.27
C ALA A 130 -17.01 17.97 -13.51
N ASP A 131 -16.74 16.77 -13.98
CA ASP A 131 -17.73 15.79 -14.42
C ASP A 131 -17.52 14.44 -13.76
N PHE A 132 -18.33 14.11 -12.75
CA PHE A 132 -18.31 12.83 -12.07
C PHE A 132 -18.67 11.64 -12.97
N HIS A 133 -19.44 11.84 -14.03
CA HIS A 133 -19.76 10.77 -14.98
C HIS A 133 -18.52 10.31 -15.74
N ALA A 134 -17.55 11.20 -15.93
CA ALA A 134 -16.25 10.84 -16.47
C ALA A 134 -15.47 9.90 -15.54
N ASP A 135 -15.58 10.11 -14.23
CA ASP A 135 -14.97 9.21 -13.23
C ASP A 135 -15.54 7.79 -13.38
N LEU A 136 -16.86 7.66 -13.62
CA LEU A 136 -17.48 6.35 -13.85
C LEU A 136 -16.89 5.58 -15.04
N ALA A 137 -16.55 6.29 -16.11
CA ALA A 137 -15.94 5.65 -17.29
C ALA A 137 -14.53 5.13 -16.98
N VAL A 138 -13.73 5.92 -16.27
CA VAL A 138 -12.38 5.52 -15.79
C VAL A 138 -12.48 4.35 -14.83
N LEU A 139 -13.34 4.44 -13.80
CA LEU A 139 -13.53 3.40 -12.81
C LEU A 139 -13.97 2.08 -13.43
N ARG A 140 -14.91 2.08 -14.37
CA ARG A 140 -15.33 0.86 -15.09
C ARG A 140 -14.20 0.20 -15.84
N GLN A 141 -13.33 0.99 -16.46
CA GLN A 141 -12.19 0.44 -17.17
C GLN A 141 -11.15 -0.17 -16.24
N LEU A 142 -10.84 0.52 -15.14
CA LEU A 142 -9.90 0.04 -14.14
C LEU A 142 -10.44 -1.15 -13.35
N ALA A 143 -11.78 -1.23 -13.10
CA ALA A 143 -12.42 -2.35 -12.42
C ALA A 143 -12.18 -3.68 -13.15
N ARG A 144 -12.29 -3.69 -14.49
CA ARG A 144 -12.00 -4.88 -15.29
C ARG A 144 -10.58 -5.40 -15.09
N ILE A 145 -9.60 -4.48 -15.02
CA ILE A 145 -8.19 -4.84 -14.81
C ILE A 145 -7.97 -5.33 -13.37
N ALA A 146 -8.65 -4.71 -12.40
CA ALA A 146 -8.56 -5.10 -11.00
C ALA A 146 -9.15 -6.50 -10.76
N GLU A 147 -10.28 -6.84 -11.38
CA GLU A 147 -10.90 -8.18 -11.31
C GLU A 147 -9.96 -9.27 -11.82
N GLU A 148 -9.24 -9.01 -12.92
CA GLU A 148 -8.27 -9.94 -13.50
C GLU A 148 -7.04 -10.13 -12.59
N SER A 149 -6.61 -9.08 -11.92
CA SER A 149 -5.34 -9.06 -11.19
C SER A 149 -5.45 -9.49 -9.73
N ARG A 150 -6.59 -9.30 -9.06
CA ARG A 150 -6.82 -9.51 -7.61
C ARG A 150 -5.83 -8.80 -6.66
N GLU A 151 -4.95 -7.99 -7.21
CA GLU A 151 -3.89 -7.27 -6.48
C GLU A 151 -4.34 -5.88 -6.07
N ILE A 152 -5.38 -5.39 -6.72
CA ILE A 152 -5.74 -3.99 -6.73
C ILE A 152 -7.11 -3.81 -6.11
N VAL A 153 -7.23 -2.83 -5.26
CA VAL A 153 -8.51 -2.20 -4.93
C VAL A 153 -8.59 -0.85 -5.59
N GLN A 154 -9.79 -0.45 -5.93
CA GLN A 154 -10.03 0.87 -6.47
C GLN A 154 -10.51 1.83 -5.39
N THR A 155 -9.98 3.04 -5.45
CA THR A 155 -10.42 4.16 -4.64
C THR A 155 -10.92 5.25 -5.57
N TRP A 156 -12.18 5.65 -5.40
CA TRP A 156 -12.70 6.83 -6.06
C TRP A 156 -12.29 8.09 -5.28
N ARG A 157 -11.43 8.91 -5.87
CA ARG A 157 -10.98 10.16 -5.27
C ARG A 157 -11.88 11.31 -5.70
N VAL A 158 -12.35 12.09 -4.76
CA VAL A 158 -13.32 13.18 -4.98
C VAL A 158 -12.84 14.47 -4.33
N GLY A 159 -12.74 15.53 -5.13
CA GLY A 159 -12.59 16.91 -4.66
C GLY A 159 -13.95 17.64 -4.70
N PHE A 160 -14.26 18.42 -3.66
CA PHE A 160 -15.57 19.07 -3.49
C PHE A 160 -15.73 20.44 -4.18
N GLY A 161 -15.00 20.73 -5.24
CA GLY A 161 -15.32 21.85 -6.14
C GLY A 161 -16.52 21.61 -7.05
N ARG A 162 -17.18 20.46 -6.95
CA ARG A 162 -18.24 19.94 -7.84
C ARG A 162 -19.60 19.93 -7.15
N GLY A 163 -20.68 19.86 -7.96
CA GLY A 163 -22.03 19.85 -7.43
C GLY A 163 -22.35 18.63 -6.57
N LYS A 164 -22.97 18.87 -5.41
CA LYS A 164 -23.36 17.85 -4.44
C LYS A 164 -24.31 16.80 -5.00
N ARG A 165 -25.26 17.22 -5.86
CA ARG A 165 -26.24 16.33 -6.46
C ARG A 165 -25.57 15.26 -7.32
N ASP A 166 -24.63 15.68 -8.15
CA ASP A 166 -23.91 14.78 -9.05
C ASP A 166 -23.04 13.79 -8.26
N PHE A 167 -22.47 14.24 -7.11
CA PHE A 167 -21.74 13.36 -6.21
C PHE A 167 -22.60 12.19 -5.70
N LEU A 168 -23.81 12.48 -5.19
CA LEU A 168 -24.69 11.45 -4.62
C LEU A 168 -25.12 10.43 -5.68
N GLU A 169 -25.48 10.90 -6.89
CA GLU A 169 -25.88 10.05 -8.00
C GLU A 169 -24.72 9.10 -8.44
N VAL A 170 -23.51 9.65 -8.54
CA VAL A 170 -22.33 8.87 -8.94
C VAL A 170 -21.89 7.90 -7.84
N LEU A 171 -21.95 8.31 -6.57
CA LEU A 171 -21.67 7.43 -5.44
C LEU A 171 -22.59 6.20 -5.43
N GLU A 172 -23.90 6.41 -5.62
CA GLU A 172 -24.87 5.33 -5.73
C GLU A 172 -24.54 4.38 -6.89
N ALA A 173 -24.20 4.95 -8.06
CA ALA A 173 -23.83 4.15 -9.22
C ALA A 173 -22.53 3.33 -8.99
N ILE A 174 -21.55 3.89 -8.28
CA ILE A 174 -20.31 3.19 -7.91
C ILE A 174 -20.61 2.04 -6.96
N ALA A 175 -21.35 2.30 -5.89
CA ALA A 175 -21.68 1.29 -4.88
C ALA A 175 -22.50 0.13 -5.49
N ARG A 176 -23.56 0.45 -6.23
CA ARG A 176 -24.43 -0.54 -6.86
C ARG A 176 -23.69 -1.44 -7.88
N ARG A 177 -22.75 -0.89 -8.62
CA ARG A 177 -21.98 -1.60 -9.65
C ARG A 177 -20.63 -2.14 -9.16
N LYS A 178 -20.31 -1.93 -7.89
CA LYS A 178 -19.03 -2.31 -7.27
C LYS A 178 -17.81 -1.82 -8.06
N LEU A 179 -17.84 -0.55 -8.48
CA LEU A 179 -16.79 0.04 -9.30
C LEU A 179 -15.60 0.55 -8.47
N ALA A 180 -15.75 0.69 -7.17
CA ALA A 180 -14.67 1.00 -6.25
C ALA A 180 -14.90 0.29 -4.90
N ASP A 181 -13.82 0.05 -4.18
CA ASP A 181 -13.82 -0.55 -2.85
C ASP A 181 -13.86 0.53 -1.75
N SER A 182 -13.45 1.73 -2.10
CA SER A 182 -13.40 2.87 -1.16
C SER A 182 -13.59 4.20 -1.88
N VAL A 183 -14.01 5.21 -1.13
CA VAL A 183 -14.05 6.61 -1.54
C VAL A 183 -13.02 7.40 -0.74
N GLU A 184 -12.22 8.22 -1.41
CA GLU A 184 -11.28 9.17 -0.81
C GLU A 184 -11.81 10.58 -1.00
N ILE A 185 -12.14 11.23 0.10
CA ILE A 185 -12.58 12.61 0.10
C ILE A 185 -11.35 13.52 0.23
N GLU A 186 -11.21 14.47 -0.67
CA GLU A 186 -10.25 15.56 -0.52
C GLU A 186 -10.89 16.68 0.28
N ALA A 187 -10.38 16.92 1.49
CA ALA A 187 -10.85 18.03 2.31
C ALA A 187 -10.41 19.37 1.69
N ILE A 188 -11.34 20.29 1.57
CA ILE A 188 -11.06 21.66 1.14
C ILE A 188 -11.06 22.56 2.38
N PRO A 189 -9.94 23.23 2.71
CA PRO A 189 -9.93 24.18 3.82
C PRO A 189 -11.03 25.24 3.69
N GLY A 190 -11.80 25.41 4.76
CA GLY A 190 -12.91 26.39 4.79
C GLY A 190 -14.22 25.94 4.14
N SER A 191 -14.28 24.76 3.51
CA SER A 191 -15.52 24.18 2.97
C SER A 191 -15.97 23.00 3.84
N PRO A 192 -16.99 23.17 4.72
CA PRO A 192 -17.48 22.07 5.53
C PRO A 192 -18.17 21.03 4.65
N LEU A 193 -17.77 19.76 4.80
CA LEU A 193 -18.48 18.63 4.23
C LEU A 193 -19.86 18.51 4.91
N GLY A 194 -20.90 18.46 4.12
CA GLY A 194 -22.26 18.32 4.63
C GLY A 194 -22.51 16.94 5.26
N GLU A 195 -23.33 16.90 6.31
CA GLU A 195 -23.69 15.67 7.02
C GLU A 195 -24.34 14.61 6.10
N ASP A 196 -25.02 15.05 5.08
CA ASP A 196 -25.66 14.19 4.09
C ASP A 196 -24.66 13.48 3.17
N ILE A 197 -23.47 14.08 2.92
CA ILE A 197 -22.35 13.43 2.20
C ILE A 197 -21.82 12.28 3.04
N PHE A 198 -21.55 12.52 4.32
CA PHE A 198 -21.07 11.47 5.22
C PHE A 198 -22.08 10.32 5.34
N ARG A 199 -23.36 10.64 5.50
CA ARG A 199 -24.43 9.64 5.57
C ARG A 199 -24.49 8.80 4.28
N ALA A 200 -24.45 9.44 3.12
CA ALA A 200 -24.48 8.74 1.84
C ALA A 200 -23.28 7.79 1.68
N ILE A 201 -22.09 8.18 2.14
CA ILE A 201 -20.91 7.31 2.12
C ILE A 201 -21.08 6.16 3.11
N ASP A 202 -21.60 6.41 4.32
CA ASP A 202 -21.88 5.36 5.31
C ASP A 202 -22.87 4.32 4.73
N ASP A 203 -23.93 4.76 4.08
CA ASP A 203 -24.95 3.92 3.47
C ASP A 203 -24.42 3.14 2.24
N SER A 204 -23.38 3.64 1.58
CA SER A 204 -22.79 2.99 0.40
C SER A 204 -22.01 1.72 0.72
N GLY A 205 -21.57 1.54 1.97
CA GLY A 205 -20.71 0.44 2.41
C GLY A 205 -19.27 0.51 1.88
N LEU A 206 -18.87 1.59 1.20
CA LEU A 206 -17.51 1.79 0.72
C LEU A 206 -16.54 2.10 1.85
N GLY A 207 -15.30 1.63 1.74
CA GLY A 207 -14.21 2.03 2.62
C GLY A 207 -13.99 3.56 2.59
N ARG A 208 -13.63 4.16 3.73
CA ARG A 208 -13.50 5.61 3.87
C ARG A 208 -12.05 6.03 3.96
N LYS A 209 -11.65 6.95 3.10
CA LYS A 209 -10.32 7.55 3.07
C LYS A 209 -10.43 9.06 3.01
N LEU A 210 -9.44 9.75 3.57
CA LEU A 210 -9.36 11.20 3.58
C LEU A 210 -8.05 11.64 2.93
N SER A 211 -8.08 12.64 2.08
CA SER A 211 -6.91 13.41 1.67
C SER A 211 -6.94 14.75 2.40
N TRP A 212 -5.93 15.01 3.22
CA TRP A 212 -5.84 16.21 4.06
C TRP A 212 -4.69 17.09 3.58
N PRO A 213 -4.97 18.21 2.91
CA PRO A 213 -3.94 19.11 2.39
C PRO A 213 -3.39 20.10 3.44
N GLY A 214 -3.74 19.90 4.71
CA GLY A 214 -3.47 20.82 5.80
C GLY A 214 -4.66 21.74 6.10
N GLY A 215 -4.62 22.43 7.24
CA GLY A 215 -5.68 23.34 7.64
C GLY A 215 -5.75 23.58 9.15
N SER A 216 -6.98 23.67 9.68
CA SER A 216 -7.19 23.82 11.11
C SER A 216 -7.22 22.45 11.80
N PRO A 217 -6.46 22.26 12.90
CA PRO A 217 -6.51 21.04 13.70
C PRO A 217 -7.92 20.68 14.20
N ASP A 218 -8.74 21.68 14.51
CA ASP A 218 -10.12 21.47 14.93
C ASP A 218 -11.00 20.94 13.79
N ALA A 219 -10.74 21.39 12.56
CA ALA A 219 -11.42 20.86 11.39
C ALA A 219 -11.02 19.40 11.13
N LEU A 220 -9.73 19.08 11.23
CA LEU A 220 -9.24 17.71 11.13
C LEU A 220 -9.86 16.81 12.20
N SER A 221 -9.87 17.26 13.47
CA SER A 221 -10.46 16.50 14.59
C SER A 221 -11.94 16.21 14.35
N ARG A 222 -12.72 17.20 13.89
CA ARG A 222 -14.14 17.02 13.57
C ARG A 222 -14.37 16.02 12.45
N ILE A 223 -13.58 16.12 11.37
CA ILE A 223 -13.69 15.19 10.23
C ILE A 223 -13.33 13.78 10.68
N LEU A 224 -12.22 13.58 11.40
CA LEU A 224 -11.82 12.27 11.91
C LEU A 224 -12.90 11.67 12.84
N GLY A 225 -13.47 12.47 13.74
CA GLY A 225 -14.50 12.05 14.66
C GLY A 225 -15.84 11.71 14.01
N ARG A 226 -16.15 12.27 12.84
CA ARG A 226 -17.42 12.01 12.12
C ARG A 226 -17.27 11.00 11.00
N PHE A 227 -16.18 11.08 10.22
CA PHE A 227 -15.99 10.28 9.03
C PHE A 227 -15.32 8.94 9.31
N HIS A 228 -14.54 8.82 10.38
CA HIS A 228 -13.79 7.63 10.78
C HIS A 228 -13.01 7.00 9.60
N PRO A 229 -12.13 7.73 8.90
CA PRO A 229 -11.43 7.20 7.75
C PRO A 229 -10.44 6.11 8.18
N GLN A 230 -10.28 5.09 7.36
CA GLN A 230 -9.24 4.05 7.52
C GLN A 230 -7.84 4.63 7.38
N SER A 231 -7.69 5.58 6.47
CA SER A 231 -6.41 6.26 6.20
C SER A 231 -6.62 7.73 5.87
N VAL A 232 -5.57 8.52 6.19
CA VAL A 232 -5.48 9.94 5.87
C VAL A 232 -4.23 10.17 5.03
N PHE A 233 -4.38 10.51 3.77
CA PHE A 233 -3.29 10.94 2.90
C PHE A 233 -2.91 12.38 3.23
N CYS A 234 -1.62 12.61 3.45
CA CYS A 234 -1.04 13.90 3.82
C CYS A 234 -0.14 14.40 2.67
N PRO A 235 -0.72 15.03 1.62
CA PRO A 235 0.04 15.50 0.46
C PRO A 235 0.93 16.69 0.78
N GLN A 236 0.60 17.44 1.82
CA GLN A 236 1.33 18.62 2.29
C GLN A 236 1.86 18.43 3.71
N PRO A 237 2.91 19.16 4.10
CA PRO A 237 3.40 19.16 5.46
C PRO A 237 2.31 19.55 6.48
N LEU A 238 2.25 18.83 7.59
CA LEU A 238 1.32 19.06 8.68
C LEU A 238 1.96 19.92 9.77
N VAL A 239 1.17 20.77 10.43
CA VAL A 239 1.60 21.44 11.64
C VAL A 239 1.59 20.49 12.85
N GLY A 240 2.42 20.74 13.86
CA GLY A 240 2.63 19.83 14.98
C GLY A 240 1.36 19.43 15.74
N HIS A 241 0.32 20.28 15.77
CA HIS A 241 -0.94 19.95 16.39
C HIS A 241 -1.78 18.97 15.54
N GLU A 242 -1.76 19.11 14.22
CA GLU A 242 -2.40 18.16 13.31
C GLU A 242 -1.74 16.78 13.42
N CYS A 243 -0.40 16.73 13.56
CA CYS A 243 0.32 15.47 13.80
C CYS A 243 -0.18 14.77 15.07
N ARG A 244 -0.41 15.50 16.17
CA ARG A 244 -0.96 14.93 17.40
C ARG A 244 -2.41 14.46 17.25
N VAL A 245 -3.24 15.21 16.54
CA VAL A 245 -4.62 14.82 16.24
C VAL A 245 -4.67 13.52 15.44
N LEU A 246 -3.83 13.40 14.40
CA LEU A 246 -3.71 12.16 13.63
C LEU A 246 -3.18 11.00 14.48
N ALA A 247 -2.15 11.24 15.28
CA ALA A 247 -1.58 10.22 16.14
C ALA A 247 -2.60 9.67 17.16
N GLY A 248 -3.50 10.51 17.66
CA GLY A 248 -4.59 10.11 18.57
C GLY A 248 -5.79 9.43 17.87
N SER A 249 -5.84 9.44 16.55
CA SER A 249 -6.95 8.84 15.79
C SER A 249 -6.72 7.35 15.50
N ALA A 250 -7.78 6.64 15.08
CA ALA A 250 -7.66 5.25 14.60
C ALA A 250 -7.08 5.16 13.19
N ALA A 251 -7.08 6.25 12.42
CA ALA A 251 -6.63 6.28 11.03
C ALA A 251 -5.13 6.04 10.90
N VAL A 252 -4.73 5.51 9.75
CA VAL A 252 -3.32 5.41 9.35
C VAL A 252 -2.96 6.65 8.53
N ALA A 253 -1.97 7.43 8.97
CA ALA A 253 -1.45 8.57 8.21
C ALA A 253 -0.55 8.09 7.08
N VAL A 254 -0.85 8.46 5.85
CA VAL A 254 -0.13 8.01 4.64
C VAL A 254 0.72 9.15 4.09
N PHE A 255 2.00 8.89 3.91
CA PHE A 255 2.98 9.84 3.39
C PHE A 255 3.61 9.32 2.10
N SER A 256 3.85 10.23 1.15
CA SER A 256 4.52 9.95 -0.12
C SER A 256 5.85 10.70 -0.18
N PRO A 257 6.97 10.09 0.28
CA PRO A 257 8.25 10.79 0.38
C PRO A 257 8.78 11.32 -0.96
N GLY A 258 8.39 10.68 -2.08
CA GLY A 258 8.77 11.11 -3.43
C GLY A 258 8.13 12.43 -3.83
N GLU A 259 6.85 12.64 -3.52
CA GLU A 259 6.15 13.90 -3.76
C GLU A 259 6.79 15.02 -2.95
N HIS A 260 6.97 14.82 -1.65
CA HIS A 260 7.61 15.79 -0.77
C HIS A 260 9.06 16.15 -1.17
N ALA A 261 9.82 15.19 -1.71
CA ALA A 261 11.19 15.43 -2.15
C ALA A 261 11.26 16.33 -3.37
N LEU A 262 10.26 16.25 -4.27
CA LEU A 262 10.19 17.10 -5.46
C LEU A 262 9.75 18.53 -5.13
N GLU A 263 8.90 18.70 -4.13
CA GLU A 263 8.37 20.01 -3.72
C GLU A 263 9.32 20.81 -2.79
N GLY A 264 10.44 20.21 -2.38
CA GLY A 264 11.46 20.89 -1.57
C GLY A 264 11.08 21.15 -0.10
N GLY A 265 10.02 20.52 0.40
CA GLY A 265 9.53 20.72 1.76
C GLY A 265 10.41 20.05 2.82
N GLU A 266 10.68 20.77 3.92
CA GLU A 266 11.45 20.26 5.08
C GLU A 266 10.60 19.62 6.18
N ALA A 267 9.28 19.72 6.12
CA ALA A 267 8.43 19.29 7.21
C ALA A 267 8.39 17.77 7.36
N ASN A 268 8.93 17.31 8.49
CA ASN A 268 8.97 15.88 8.83
C ASN A 268 7.72 15.44 9.58
N SER A 269 6.57 15.58 8.94
CA SER A 269 5.28 15.23 9.53
C SER A 269 5.16 13.75 9.86
N ALA A 270 5.78 12.87 9.06
CA ALA A 270 5.77 11.44 9.31
C ALA A 270 6.48 11.10 10.63
N ARG A 271 7.67 11.68 10.88
CA ARG A 271 8.38 11.50 12.14
C ARG A 271 7.56 12.03 13.32
N ALA A 272 6.99 13.22 13.18
CA ALA A 272 6.20 13.83 14.24
C ALA A 272 4.93 13.00 14.60
N VAL A 273 4.28 12.40 13.61
CA VAL A 273 3.14 11.48 13.84
C VAL A 273 3.60 10.20 14.53
N ALA A 274 4.72 9.61 14.09
CA ALA A 274 5.27 8.40 14.70
C ALA A 274 5.71 8.63 16.15
N ASP A 275 6.42 9.73 16.43
CA ASP A 275 6.86 10.12 17.78
C ASP A 275 5.69 10.38 18.72
N ALA A 276 4.58 10.89 18.19
CA ALA A 276 3.34 11.05 18.94
C ALA A 276 2.55 9.74 19.11
N GLY A 277 3.08 8.59 18.69
CA GLY A 277 2.46 7.27 18.83
C GLY A 277 1.42 6.96 17.74
N GLY A 278 1.42 7.67 16.63
CA GLY A 278 0.49 7.45 15.51
C GLY A 278 0.90 6.27 14.63
N ALA A 279 -0.07 5.75 13.85
CA ALA A 279 0.21 4.81 12.79
C ALA A 279 0.57 5.57 11.51
N ILE A 280 1.71 5.24 10.91
CA ILE A 280 2.16 5.79 9.64
C ILE A 280 2.24 4.70 8.58
N ALA A 281 1.94 5.03 7.34
CA ALA A 281 2.16 4.21 6.16
C ALA A 281 2.85 5.01 5.07
N LEU A 282 3.53 4.30 4.18
CA LEU A 282 4.21 4.86 3.03
C LEU A 282 3.47 4.52 1.75
N SER A 283 3.45 5.47 0.82
CA SER A 283 2.96 5.31 -0.55
C SER A 283 4.02 5.78 -1.55
N SER A 284 4.03 5.20 -2.74
CA SER A 284 4.89 5.69 -3.81
C SER A 284 4.51 7.11 -4.27
N GLY A 285 3.24 7.47 -4.09
CA GLY A 285 2.72 8.72 -4.65
C GLY A 285 2.79 8.74 -6.18
N TYR A 286 2.80 7.55 -6.82
CA TYR A 286 2.83 7.50 -8.28
C TYR A 286 1.69 8.30 -8.87
N ASP A 287 2.06 9.28 -9.69
CA ASP A 287 1.13 10.13 -10.40
C ASP A 287 1.79 10.51 -11.73
N SER A 288 1.09 10.25 -12.84
CA SER A 288 1.63 10.51 -14.18
C SER A 288 1.95 11.99 -14.46
N ARG A 289 1.44 12.92 -13.61
CA ARG A 289 1.69 14.37 -13.71
C ARG A 289 2.93 14.82 -12.95
N HIS A 290 3.25 14.17 -11.83
CA HIS A 290 4.23 14.65 -10.86
C HIS A 290 5.32 13.64 -10.54
N THR A 291 4.96 12.42 -10.25
CA THR A 291 5.88 11.40 -9.72
C THR A 291 5.72 10.08 -10.46
N LEU A 292 6.70 9.71 -11.29
CA LEU A 292 6.69 8.46 -12.02
C LEU A 292 7.32 7.29 -11.23
N SER A 293 7.70 7.49 -9.98
CA SER A 293 8.27 6.43 -9.15
C SER A 293 7.17 5.51 -8.62
N PHE A 294 7.31 4.22 -8.89
CA PHE A 294 6.45 3.14 -8.39
C PHE A 294 7.19 2.19 -7.45
N SER A 295 8.48 2.44 -7.21
CA SER A 295 9.34 1.55 -6.43
C SER A 295 9.19 1.80 -4.94
N MET A 296 8.53 0.89 -4.22
CA MET A 296 8.44 0.96 -2.76
C MET A 296 9.79 0.76 -2.08
N GLN A 297 10.78 0.14 -2.73
CA GLN A 297 12.18 0.10 -2.23
C GLN A 297 12.78 1.51 -2.18
N MET A 298 12.56 2.31 -3.23
CA MET A 298 12.98 3.72 -3.25
C MET A 298 12.22 4.56 -2.21
N VAL A 299 10.92 4.28 -2.02
CA VAL A 299 10.10 4.93 -1.00
C VAL A 299 10.64 4.67 0.40
N VAL A 300 11.02 3.41 0.71
CA VAL A 300 11.67 3.04 1.98
C VAL A 300 12.98 3.80 2.17
N ALA A 301 13.82 3.89 1.13
CA ALA A 301 15.06 4.65 1.21
C ALA A 301 14.80 6.14 1.47
N LEU A 302 13.89 6.77 0.74
CA LEU A 302 13.52 8.16 0.96
C LEU A 302 12.91 8.39 2.35
N ALA A 303 12.15 7.44 2.87
CA ALA A 303 11.60 7.53 4.22
C ALA A 303 12.70 7.55 5.29
N VAL A 304 13.73 6.72 5.14
CA VAL A 304 14.88 6.73 6.05
C VAL A 304 15.68 8.03 5.93
N PHE A 305 16.04 8.45 4.70
CA PHE A 305 16.93 9.60 4.50
C PHE A 305 16.23 10.96 4.67
N ARG A 306 14.97 11.08 4.26
CA ARG A 306 14.23 12.36 4.25
C ARG A 306 13.25 12.48 5.41
N LEU A 307 12.52 11.40 5.75
CA LEU A 307 11.54 11.42 6.85
C LEU A 307 12.15 10.96 8.19
N ARG A 308 13.45 10.64 8.23
CA ARG A 308 14.19 10.24 9.44
C ARG A 308 13.51 9.06 10.16
N LEU A 309 12.92 8.16 9.41
CA LEU A 309 12.42 6.90 9.96
C LEU A 309 13.58 5.91 10.10
N SER A 310 13.51 4.99 11.06
CA SER A 310 14.39 3.84 11.07
C SER A 310 14.11 2.91 9.88
N ALA A 311 15.01 1.99 9.58
CA ALA A 311 14.76 0.98 8.55
C ALA A 311 13.55 0.11 8.90
N GLU A 312 13.42 -0.22 10.19
CA GLU A 312 12.34 -1.00 10.77
C GLU A 312 10.99 -0.28 10.59
N GLU A 313 10.91 0.97 11.01
CA GLU A 313 9.70 1.81 10.85
C GLU A 313 9.29 1.94 9.38
N ALA A 314 10.26 2.18 8.49
CA ALA A 314 10.01 2.34 7.06
C ALA A 314 9.51 1.03 6.41
N ILE A 315 10.06 -0.14 6.80
CA ILE A 315 9.60 -1.45 6.34
C ILE A 315 8.18 -1.73 6.85
N ALA A 316 7.90 -1.52 8.14
CA ALA A 316 6.57 -1.70 8.70
C ALA A 316 5.55 -0.77 8.04
N ALA A 317 5.93 0.49 7.77
CA ALA A 317 5.09 1.47 7.09
C ALA A 317 4.82 1.14 5.61
N ALA A 318 5.76 0.43 4.93
CA ALA A 318 5.62 0.03 3.53
C ALA A 318 4.95 -1.36 3.34
N THR A 319 4.67 -2.07 4.41
CA THR A 319 4.11 -3.43 4.41
C THR A 319 2.81 -3.50 5.20
N ILE A 320 2.87 -3.82 6.50
CA ILE A 320 1.67 -4.05 7.33
C ILE A 320 0.81 -2.79 7.48
N ASN A 321 1.41 -1.62 7.74
CA ASN A 321 0.63 -0.40 7.89
C ASN A 321 0.05 0.08 6.56
N ALA A 322 0.79 -0.05 5.46
CA ALA A 322 0.27 0.21 4.12
C ALA A 322 -0.89 -0.73 3.77
N ALA A 323 -0.84 -2.00 4.22
CA ALA A 323 -1.95 -2.93 4.05
C ALA A 323 -3.18 -2.50 4.85
N TYR A 324 -3.03 -2.01 6.09
CA TYR A 324 -4.13 -1.44 6.86
C TYR A 324 -4.68 -0.14 6.22
N ALA A 325 -3.80 0.76 5.75
CA ALA A 325 -4.22 1.96 5.04
C ALA A 325 -5.01 1.67 3.75
N ARG A 326 -4.69 0.55 3.09
CA ARG A 326 -5.43 0.04 1.94
C ARG A 326 -6.75 -0.63 2.33
N GLY A 327 -6.88 -1.18 3.53
CA GLY A 327 -8.04 -1.92 4.02
C GLY A 327 -7.89 -3.45 3.95
N CYS A 328 -6.66 -3.98 3.89
CA CYS A 328 -6.42 -5.43 3.82
C CYS A 328 -5.41 -5.95 4.85
N GLY A 329 -5.12 -5.20 5.90
CA GLY A 329 -4.13 -5.57 6.91
C GLY A 329 -4.39 -6.91 7.63
N GLU A 330 -5.68 -7.32 7.72
CA GLU A 330 -6.07 -8.60 8.28
C GLU A 330 -5.67 -9.80 7.37
N THR A 331 -5.48 -9.54 6.08
CA THR A 331 -5.22 -10.61 5.09
C THR A 331 -3.88 -10.51 4.40
N ALA A 332 -3.14 -9.40 4.56
CA ALA A 332 -1.84 -9.16 3.91
C ALA A 332 -0.94 -8.24 4.77
N GLY A 333 0.30 -8.05 4.35
CA GLY A 333 1.26 -7.09 4.94
C GLY A 333 2.14 -7.67 6.04
N SER A 334 1.90 -8.91 6.49
CA SER A 334 2.77 -9.66 7.39
C SER A 334 2.81 -11.14 6.99
N LEU A 335 3.81 -11.88 7.47
CA LEU A 335 3.91 -13.33 7.27
C LEU A 335 3.34 -14.04 8.50
N GLU A 336 2.02 -14.15 8.53
CA GLU A 336 1.26 -14.82 9.59
C GLU A 336 0.38 -15.92 9.01
N CYS A 337 0.20 -17.00 9.77
CA CYS A 337 -0.64 -18.13 9.35
C CYS A 337 -2.05 -17.67 8.96
N GLY A 338 -2.52 -18.14 7.81
CA GLY A 338 -3.83 -17.81 7.24
C GLY A 338 -3.85 -16.57 6.35
N LYS A 339 -2.86 -15.67 6.42
CA LYS A 339 -2.73 -14.53 5.50
C LYS A 339 -2.29 -14.98 4.11
N ARG A 340 -2.54 -14.13 3.12
CA ARG A 340 -2.12 -14.35 1.73
C ARG A 340 -0.60 -14.50 1.64
N ALA A 341 -0.16 -15.46 0.87
CA ALA A 341 1.26 -15.73 0.65
C ALA A 341 1.86 -14.73 -0.36
N ASN A 342 1.98 -13.47 0.05
CA ASN A 342 2.65 -12.40 -0.68
C ASN A 342 4.02 -12.18 -0.03
N VAL A 343 5.06 -12.82 -0.59
CA VAL A 343 6.38 -12.95 0.01
C VAL A 343 7.46 -12.47 -0.95
N LEU A 344 8.45 -11.74 -0.43
CA LEU A 344 9.65 -11.35 -1.15
C LEU A 344 10.87 -12.08 -0.61
N VAL A 345 11.74 -12.51 -1.52
CA VAL A 345 13.12 -12.87 -1.24
C VAL A 345 13.98 -11.76 -1.82
N LEU A 346 14.76 -11.10 -0.97
CA LEU A 346 15.65 -10.01 -1.35
C LEU A 346 17.11 -10.50 -1.43
N ASP A 347 17.84 -10.05 -2.43
CA ASP A 347 19.25 -10.39 -2.66
C ASP A 347 20.19 -9.50 -1.81
N ILE A 348 19.89 -9.42 -0.54
CA ILE A 348 20.65 -8.78 0.53
C ILE A 348 20.68 -9.69 1.75
N SER A 349 21.71 -9.55 2.57
CA SER A 349 21.91 -10.38 3.75
C SER A 349 21.47 -9.72 5.08
N ASP A 350 21.18 -8.42 5.02
CA ASP A 350 20.65 -7.63 6.14
C ASP A 350 19.58 -6.68 5.58
N TYR A 351 18.40 -6.64 6.20
CA TYR A 351 17.30 -5.77 5.77
C TYR A 351 17.67 -4.27 5.81
N ARG A 352 18.65 -3.87 6.64
CA ARG A 352 19.14 -2.49 6.72
C ARG A 352 19.87 -2.04 5.47
N ASP A 353 20.28 -2.99 4.63
CA ASP A 353 20.87 -2.67 3.32
C ASP A 353 19.82 -2.21 2.31
N LEU A 354 18.55 -2.55 2.52
CA LEU A 354 17.46 -2.14 1.63
C LEU A 354 17.39 -0.60 1.43
N PRO A 355 17.35 0.25 2.47
CA PRO A 355 17.43 1.69 2.29
C PRO A 355 18.82 2.20 1.92
N ARG A 356 19.90 1.52 2.33
CA ARG A 356 21.28 1.98 2.10
C ARG A 356 21.72 1.87 0.64
N GLN A 357 21.30 0.80 -0.02
CA GLN A 357 21.63 0.54 -1.43
C GLN A 357 20.49 1.01 -2.34
N PHE A 358 20.03 2.25 -2.14
CA PHE A 358 18.94 2.82 -2.91
C PHE A 358 19.27 2.90 -4.40
N GLY A 359 18.22 2.79 -5.24
CA GLY A 359 18.37 2.77 -6.70
C GLY A 359 18.65 1.38 -7.28
N VAL A 360 18.91 0.37 -6.42
CA VAL A 360 19.05 -1.03 -6.82
C VAL A 360 17.73 -1.77 -6.56
N ASN A 361 17.33 -2.62 -7.48
CA ASN A 361 16.24 -3.53 -7.24
C ASN A 361 16.77 -4.81 -6.56
N HIS A 362 16.44 -5.01 -5.30
CA HIS A 362 16.88 -6.15 -4.51
C HIS A 362 15.99 -7.39 -4.64
N VAL A 363 14.85 -7.31 -5.32
CA VAL A 363 13.94 -8.46 -5.44
C VAL A 363 14.59 -9.57 -6.27
N ALA A 364 14.86 -10.69 -5.61
CA ALA A 364 15.31 -11.91 -6.26
C ALA A 364 14.12 -12.79 -6.68
N ILE A 365 13.15 -12.96 -5.77
CA ILE A 365 11.91 -13.71 -5.99
C ILE A 365 10.74 -12.93 -5.37
N ALA A 366 9.63 -12.88 -6.10
CA ALA A 366 8.34 -12.43 -5.57
C ALA A 366 7.31 -13.54 -5.72
N ILE A 367 6.71 -13.94 -4.61
CA ILE A 367 5.63 -14.93 -4.56
C ILE A 367 4.34 -14.20 -4.23
N ARG A 368 3.32 -14.43 -5.04
CA ARG A 368 1.99 -13.85 -4.87
C ARG A 368 0.94 -14.96 -4.81
N ASP A 369 0.13 -14.94 -3.77
CA ASP A 369 -0.92 -15.95 -3.56
C ASP A 369 -0.38 -17.38 -3.77
N GLY A 370 0.85 -17.64 -3.30
CA GLY A 370 1.48 -18.94 -3.40
C GLY A 370 2.01 -19.31 -4.80
N ALA A 371 2.07 -18.37 -5.74
CA ALA A 371 2.68 -18.58 -7.05
C ALA A 371 3.87 -17.64 -7.26
N VAL A 372 4.94 -18.12 -7.91
CA VAL A 372 6.09 -17.28 -8.28
C VAL A 372 5.65 -16.28 -9.34
N ALA A 373 5.47 -15.02 -8.93
CA ALA A 373 5.05 -13.92 -9.81
C ALA A 373 6.24 -13.27 -10.54
N PHE A 374 7.44 -13.33 -9.95
CA PHE A 374 8.69 -12.84 -10.52
C PHE A 374 9.87 -13.60 -9.95
N SER A 375 10.87 -13.88 -10.80
CA SER A 375 12.19 -14.36 -10.39
C SER A 375 13.26 -13.77 -11.31
N ARG A 376 14.31 -13.19 -10.72
CA ARG A 376 15.45 -12.59 -11.47
C ARG A 376 16.20 -13.62 -12.28
N ASN A 377 16.44 -14.80 -11.71
CA ASN A 377 17.03 -15.93 -12.41
C ASN A 377 15.92 -16.94 -12.70
N ARG A 378 15.92 -17.58 -13.88
CA ARG A 378 15.04 -18.72 -14.10
C ARG A 378 15.34 -19.76 -13.03
N TRP A 379 14.50 -19.80 -12.00
CA TRP A 379 14.58 -20.80 -10.96
C TRP A 379 14.38 -22.16 -11.63
N LYS A 380 15.43 -22.96 -11.69
CA LYS A 380 15.28 -24.38 -12.08
C LYS A 380 14.76 -25.09 -10.84
N ALA A 381 13.50 -25.48 -10.84
CA ALA A 381 12.99 -26.44 -9.89
C ALA A 381 13.89 -27.69 -9.97
N GLY A 382 14.57 -28.06 -8.88
CA GLY A 382 15.31 -29.30 -8.76
C GLY A 382 16.69 -29.29 -9.40
N ALA A 383 17.65 -28.54 -8.83
CA ALA A 383 19.05 -28.94 -8.81
C ALA A 383 19.39 -29.15 -7.33
N ALA A 384 19.20 -30.39 -6.87
CA ALA A 384 19.74 -30.91 -5.62
C ALA A 384 21.26 -31.11 -5.82
#